data_60028efe9d8c78caa002a0c703723c9f
#
_entry.id   60028efe9d8c78caa002a0c703723c9f
#
_cell.length_a   1.000
_cell.length_b   1.000
_cell.length_c   1.000
_cell.angle_alpha   90.00
_cell.angle_beta   90.00
_cell.angle_gamma   90.00
#
_symmetry.space_group_name_H-M   'P 1'
#
loop_
_entity.id
_entity.type
_entity.pdbx_description
1 polymer ?
#
loop_
_entity_poly.entity_id
_entity_poly.type
_entity_poly.pdbx_seq_one_letter_code
_entity_poly.pdbx_strand_id
1 'polypeptide(L)'
;MSSIILEAREIRYRYPRGMEAICGISFHIRKKEKIALVGPNGAGKSTLLAMFNGMIRPDSGVLLFDNQPVQYDSASLRMLRKSVGFVLQNPDRQIIAPTVYQDVAFGPTNLGYPEHEVKRVVTQALRHVGLEGFEHRPPHQLSGGEKKRVAIAGVLAMDPDVLVLDEPTSGLDPSGSEDIMELLDELNHEGKTIIISTHNVELAYPWVDRAILMLEGKILEEGIPEKAFGNPEYVRRAHLSLPTLLELHIELQKRGFHLQGKKPHTVLDMMQTIETLFEKTYSSASPGAITMYNVDRHSPESFSSWHAGHSGVSIGAMGTRAKQRAENEHIHLDFTYGVIDKCILRALLGENSLIMTTDTMVDRVFQRVNAYVNESGIPITVNMMEGGSP
;
A
#
# COMPACT_ATOMS: atom_id res chain seq x y z
N MET A 1 -10.99 14.58 -12.72
CA MET A 1 -9.74 13.85 -13.09
C MET A 1 -8.63 14.36 -12.20
N SER A 2 -7.90 13.49 -11.51
CA SER A 2 -6.75 13.89 -10.69
C SER A 2 -5.64 14.48 -11.56
N SER A 3 -4.99 15.56 -11.09
CA SER A 3 -3.89 16.22 -11.82
C SER A 3 -2.64 15.33 -11.83
N ILE A 4 -1.83 15.48 -12.89
CA ILE A 4 -0.51 14.81 -13.00
C ILE A 4 0.43 15.43 -11.96
N ILE A 5 1.15 14.58 -11.21
CA ILE A 5 2.15 15.01 -10.23
C ILE A 5 3.58 14.76 -10.71
N LEU A 6 3.83 13.65 -11.39
CA LEU A 6 5.11 13.31 -12.00
C LEU A 6 4.89 12.93 -13.47
N GLU A 7 5.76 13.39 -14.35
CA GLU A 7 5.75 13.03 -15.76
C GLU A 7 7.18 12.83 -16.26
N ALA A 8 7.41 11.71 -16.92
CA ALA A 8 8.64 11.38 -17.62
C ALA A 8 8.41 11.49 -19.14
N ARG A 9 9.27 12.21 -19.85
CA ARG A 9 9.21 12.35 -21.31
C ARG A 9 10.54 11.94 -21.93
N GLU A 10 10.55 10.83 -22.64
CA GLU A 10 11.69 10.29 -23.40
C GLU A 10 12.98 10.20 -22.55
N ILE A 11 12.84 9.80 -21.29
CA ILE A 11 13.98 9.71 -20.34
C ILE A 11 14.92 8.61 -20.78
N ARG A 12 16.22 8.94 -20.83
CA ARG A 12 17.33 8.00 -21.04
C ARG A 12 18.39 8.18 -19.98
N TYR A 13 19.03 7.07 -19.61
CA TYR A 13 20.14 7.10 -18.68
C TYR A 13 21.09 5.93 -18.87
N ARG A 14 22.38 6.22 -18.87
CA ARG A 14 23.45 5.25 -18.98
C ARG A 14 24.42 5.39 -17.81
N TYR A 15 24.72 4.31 -17.14
CA TYR A 15 25.76 4.32 -16.13
C TYR A 15 27.14 4.54 -16.74
N PRO A 16 28.12 5.11 -15.98
CA PRO A 16 29.48 5.42 -16.51
C PRO A 16 30.20 4.24 -17.13
N ARG A 17 29.85 3.00 -16.75
CA ARG A 17 30.43 1.77 -17.32
C ARG A 17 29.75 1.27 -18.61
N GLY A 18 28.94 2.11 -19.24
CA GLY A 18 28.36 1.82 -20.55
C GLY A 18 27.01 1.08 -20.57
N MET A 19 26.50 0.67 -19.42
CA MET A 19 25.19 0.01 -19.34
C MET A 19 24.07 1.06 -19.45
N GLU A 20 23.20 0.94 -20.47
CA GLU A 20 21.99 1.76 -20.59
C GLU A 20 20.90 1.17 -19.69
N ALA A 21 20.55 1.90 -18.62
CA ALA A 21 19.61 1.46 -17.62
C ALA A 21 18.18 1.92 -17.89
N ILE A 22 18.01 3.03 -18.63
CA ILE A 22 16.72 3.58 -19.06
C ILE A 22 16.82 3.98 -20.52
N CYS A 23 15.91 3.44 -21.34
CA CYS A 23 16.00 3.43 -22.81
C CYS A 23 14.84 4.20 -23.48
N GLY A 24 14.61 5.46 -23.11
CA GLY A 24 13.56 6.30 -23.73
C GLY A 24 12.17 5.98 -23.18
N ILE A 25 12.00 6.20 -21.85
CA ILE A 25 10.74 5.95 -21.16
C ILE A 25 9.91 7.22 -21.11
N SER A 26 8.61 7.08 -21.41
CA SER A 26 7.61 8.14 -21.26
C SER A 26 6.38 7.61 -20.54
N PHE A 27 5.97 8.26 -19.45
CA PHE A 27 4.76 7.95 -18.69
C PHE A 27 4.43 9.10 -17.74
N HIS A 28 3.28 9.03 -17.09
CA HIS A 28 2.88 10.03 -16.08
C HIS A 28 2.27 9.35 -14.84
N ILE A 29 2.29 10.03 -13.71
CA ILE A 29 1.69 9.60 -12.44
C ILE A 29 0.73 10.68 -11.97
N ARG A 30 -0.46 10.28 -11.54
CA ARG A 30 -1.49 11.20 -11.04
C ARG A 30 -1.41 11.35 -9.52
N LYS A 31 -1.89 12.49 -9.02
CA LYS A 31 -2.02 12.70 -7.56
C LYS A 31 -2.93 11.64 -6.96
N LYS A 32 -2.52 11.12 -5.79
CA LYS A 32 -3.23 10.08 -5.02
C LYS A 32 -3.31 8.71 -5.70
N GLU A 33 -2.50 8.46 -6.70
CA GLU A 33 -2.42 7.17 -7.40
C GLU A 33 -1.48 6.23 -6.65
N LYS A 34 -1.86 4.94 -6.58
CA LYS A 34 -0.98 3.83 -6.19
C LYS A 34 -0.44 3.18 -7.45
N ILE A 35 0.86 3.25 -7.66
CA ILE A 35 1.49 2.68 -8.85
C ILE A 35 2.67 1.79 -8.50
N ALA A 36 2.80 0.65 -9.20
CA ALA A 36 3.97 -0.21 -9.10
C ALA A 36 4.77 -0.25 -10.40
N LEU A 37 6.09 -0.08 -10.25
CA LEU A 37 7.06 -0.49 -11.25
C LEU A 37 7.39 -1.96 -11.03
N VAL A 38 7.00 -2.83 -11.95
CA VAL A 38 7.15 -4.28 -11.81
C VAL A 38 8.11 -4.80 -12.86
N GLY A 39 9.00 -5.72 -12.47
CA GLY A 39 9.97 -6.30 -13.40
C GLY A 39 11.12 -6.99 -12.67
N PRO A 40 11.99 -7.72 -13.40
CA PRO A 40 13.12 -8.43 -12.81
C PRO A 40 14.19 -7.48 -12.26
N ASN A 41 15.14 -8.06 -11.51
CA ASN A 41 16.33 -7.33 -11.12
C ASN A 41 17.10 -6.86 -12.36
N GLY A 42 17.57 -5.59 -12.34
CA GLY A 42 18.22 -4.99 -13.51
C GLY A 42 17.28 -4.40 -14.56
N ALA A 43 15.95 -4.45 -14.41
CA ALA A 43 15.01 -3.84 -15.35
C ALA A 43 15.04 -2.31 -15.39
N GLY A 44 15.77 -1.65 -14.48
CA GLY A 44 15.87 -0.19 -14.38
C GLY A 44 14.95 0.47 -13.35
N LYS A 45 14.18 -0.33 -12.58
CA LYS A 45 13.20 0.19 -11.59
C LYS A 45 13.82 1.18 -10.60
N SER A 46 14.83 0.74 -9.83
CA SER A 46 15.49 1.59 -8.81
C SER A 46 16.15 2.82 -9.42
N THR A 47 16.70 2.69 -10.64
CA THR A 47 17.28 3.82 -11.38
C THR A 47 16.21 4.87 -11.71
N LEU A 48 15.06 4.42 -12.19
CA LEU A 48 13.94 5.30 -12.52
C LEU A 48 13.36 5.95 -11.25
N LEU A 49 13.17 5.19 -10.18
CA LEU A 49 12.72 5.71 -8.89
C LEU A 49 13.67 6.78 -8.34
N ALA A 50 15.00 6.57 -8.43
CA ALA A 50 15.98 7.53 -7.99
C ALA A 50 15.98 8.85 -8.78
N MET A 51 15.47 8.84 -10.01
CA MET A 51 15.26 10.07 -10.80
C MET A 51 14.12 10.93 -10.25
N PHE A 52 13.04 10.31 -9.74
CA PHE A 52 11.89 11.06 -9.20
C PHE A 52 12.25 11.93 -8.00
N ASN A 53 13.24 11.52 -7.22
CA ASN A 53 13.75 12.27 -6.07
C ASN A 53 14.99 13.13 -6.44
N GLY A 54 15.41 13.14 -7.71
CA GLY A 54 16.58 13.89 -8.17
C GLY A 54 17.93 13.37 -7.66
N MET A 55 18.00 12.09 -7.23
CA MET A 55 19.29 11.44 -6.92
C MET A 55 20.08 11.13 -8.19
N ILE A 56 19.37 10.82 -9.27
CA ILE A 56 19.94 10.57 -10.59
C ILE A 56 19.33 11.59 -11.56
N ARG A 57 20.20 12.26 -12.34
CA ARG A 57 19.80 13.12 -13.44
C ARG A 57 19.78 12.30 -14.73
N PRO A 58 18.69 12.29 -15.53
CA PRO A 58 18.70 11.63 -16.83
C PRO A 58 19.71 12.29 -17.79
N ASP A 59 20.30 11.49 -18.70
CA ASP A 59 21.21 11.96 -19.74
C ASP A 59 20.45 12.73 -20.82
N SER A 60 19.21 12.32 -21.10
CA SER A 60 18.31 13.02 -22.03
C SER A 60 16.85 12.79 -21.63
N GLY A 61 15.96 13.57 -22.26
CA GLY A 61 14.54 13.63 -21.90
C GLY A 61 14.30 14.63 -20.76
N VAL A 62 13.05 14.70 -20.29
CA VAL A 62 12.63 15.66 -19.28
C VAL A 62 11.79 14.94 -18.21
N LEU A 63 12.12 15.18 -16.95
CA LEU A 63 11.28 14.83 -15.82
C LEU A 63 10.57 16.10 -15.34
N LEU A 64 9.24 16.02 -15.17
CA LEU A 64 8.43 17.09 -14.62
C LEU A 64 7.86 16.68 -13.27
N PHE A 65 7.86 17.61 -12.34
CA PHE A 65 7.14 17.52 -11.06
C PHE A 65 6.14 18.68 -10.98
N ASP A 66 4.88 18.38 -10.75
CA ASP A 66 3.75 19.32 -10.74
C ASP A 66 3.76 20.25 -11.98
N ASN A 67 3.94 19.64 -13.17
CA ASN A 67 4.05 20.27 -14.50
C ASN A 67 5.26 21.18 -14.70
N GLN A 68 6.22 21.22 -13.76
CA GLN A 68 7.46 22.00 -13.89
C GLN A 68 8.66 21.08 -14.14
N PRO A 69 9.56 21.41 -15.09
CA PRO A 69 10.78 20.64 -15.29
C PRO A 69 11.63 20.61 -14.03
N VAL A 70 12.09 19.43 -13.63
CA VAL A 70 12.98 19.25 -12.49
C VAL A 70 14.30 19.97 -12.74
N GLN A 71 14.65 20.87 -11.82
CA GLN A 71 15.93 21.57 -11.80
C GLN A 71 16.89 20.84 -10.86
N TYR A 72 18.18 20.80 -11.23
CA TYR A 72 19.20 20.03 -10.51
C TYR A 72 20.18 20.90 -9.70
N ASP A 73 19.84 22.16 -9.45
CA ASP A 73 20.54 22.99 -8.47
C ASP A 73 20.16 22.60 -7.03
N SER A 74 21.01 22.95 -6.07
CA SER A 74 20.85 22.52 -4.67
C SER A 74 19.54 22.97 -4.02
N ALA A 75 19.04 24.16 -4.36
CA ALA A 75 17.81 24.69 -3.77
C ALA A 75 16.58 23.96 -4.33
N SER A 76 16.52 23.77 -5.64
CA SER A 76 15.43 23.06 -6.32
C SER A 76 15.39 21.60 -5.92
N LEU A 77 16.54 20.92 -5.80
CA LEU A 77 16.59 19.54 -5.32
C LEU A 77 16.14 19.40 -3.86
N ARG A 78 16.44 20.39 -3.02
CA ARG A 78 15.96 20.39 -1.63
C ARG A 78 14.43 20.45 -1.58
N MET A 79 13.81 21.29 -2.40
CA MET A 79 12.34 21.39 -2.49
C MET A 79 11.73 20.12 -3.09
N LEU A 80 12.31 19.57 -4.15
CA LEU A 80 11.86 18.30 -4.74
C LEU A 80 11.87 17.18 -3.70
N ARG A 81 12.98 17.03 -2.95
CA ARG A 81 13.15 15.98 -1.92
C ARG A 81 12.25 16.16 -0.72
N LYS A 82 11.77 17.37 -0.44
CA LYS A 82 10.73 17.61 0.52
C LYS A 82 9.39 17.06 0.02
N SER A 83 9.04 17.31 -1.22
CA SER A 83 7.75 16.90 -1.81
C SER A 83 7.74 15.43 -2.30
N VAL A 84 8.91 14.89 -2.68
CA VAL A 84 9.06 13.51 -3.15
C VAL A 84 9.99 12.77 -2.19
N GLY A 85 9.41 12.10 -1.23
CA GLY A 85 10.13 11.28 -0.25
C GLY A 85 10.58 9.96 -0.84
N PHE A 86 11.79 9.51 -0.51
CA PHE A 86 12.37 8.27 -1.03
C PHE A 86 12.76 7.32 0.09
N VAL A 87 12.30 6.08 0.01
CA VAL A 87 12.64 4.99 0.92
C VAL A 87 13.47 3.96 0.18
N LEU A 88 14.68 3.71 0.67
CA LEU A 88 15.61 2.75 0.09
C LEU A 88 15.17 1.30 0.34
N GLN A 89 15.56 0.38 -0.55
CA GLN A 89 15.33 -1.04 -0.40
C GLN A 89 15.90 -1.58 0.91
N ASN A 90 17.15 -1.24 1.23
CA ASN A 90 17.82 -1.62 2.48
C ASN A 90 17.76 -0.48 3.49
N PRO A 91 17.00 -0.60 4.60
CA PRO A 91 16.90 0.44 5.62
C PRO A 91 18.24 0.72 6.34
N ASP A 92 19.16 -0.26 6.44
CA ASP A 92 20.47 -0.05 7.06
C ASP A 92 21.36 0.94 6.27
N ARG A 93 21.03 1.22 5.01
CA ARG A 93 21.70 2.26 4.20
C ARG A 93 21.08 3.63 4.37
N GLN A 94 19.87 3.69 4.90
CA GLN A 94 19.12 4.94 5.09
C GLN A 94 19.23 5.44 6.51
N ILE A 95 19.15 4.54 7.50
CA ILE A 95 19.22 4.85 8.93
C ILE A 95 20.68 5.06 9.32
N ILE A 96 21.01 6.28 9.73
CA ILE A 96 22.39 6.70 10.02
C ILE A 96 22.60 7.25 11.43
N ALA A 97 21.52 7.57 12.14
CA ALA A 97 21.60 8.21 13.44
C ALA A 97 21.67 7.18 14.61
N PRO A 98 22.22 7.59 15.77
CA PRO A 98 22.33 6.72 16.97
C PRO A 98 20.99 6.31 17.57
N THR A 99 19.93 7.10 17.41
CA THR A 99 18.59 6.83 17.93
C THR A 99 17.52 7.00 16.86
N VAL A 100 16.39 6.32 17.05
CA VAL A 100 15.22 6.45 16.16
C VAL A 100 14.75 7.90 16.04
N TYR A 101 14.67 8.63 17.18
CA TYR A 101 14.29 10.04 17.16
C TYR A 101 15.20 10.88 16.28
N GLN A 102 16.53 10.73 16.46
CA GLN A 102 17.50 11.51 15.71
C GLN A 102 17.47 11.21 14.21
N ASP A 103 17.20 9.95 13.85
CA ASP A 103 17.09 9.54 12.46
C ASP A 103 15.84 10.15 11.80
N VAL A 104 14.69 10.05 12.44
CA VAL A 104 13.43 10.64 11.95
C VAL A 104 13.50 12.17 11.93
N ALA A 105 14.19 12.79 12.89
CA ALA A 105 14.41 14.24 12.97
C ALA A 105 15.36 14.78 11.90
N PHE A 106 16.16 13.94 11.26
CA PHE A 106 17.22 14.37 10.33
C PHE A 106 16.66 15.19 9.16
N GLY A 107 15.60 14.72 8.51
CA GLY A 107 14.97 15.43 7.38
C GLY A 107 14.42 16.80 7.77
N PRO A 108 13.50 16.90 8.74
CA PRO A 108 12.95 18.18 9.21
C PRO A 108 14.03 19.18 9.68
N THR A 109 15.05 18.70 10.42
CA THR A 109 16.16 19.55 10.87
C THR A 109 16.92 20.14 9.69
N ASN A 110 17.24 19.33 8.67
CA ASN A 110 17.93 19.82 7.47
C ASN A 110 17.05 20.77 6.64
N LEU A 111 15.73 20.65 6.73
CA LEU A 111 14.80 21.60 6.12
C LEU A 111 14.72 22.93 6.90
N GLY A 112 15.31 23.00 8.11
CA GLY A 112 15.33 24.19 8.94
C GLY A 112 14.08 24.37 9.80
N TYR A 113 13.38 23.29 10.13
CA TYR A 113 12.24 23.38 11.03
C TYR A 113 12.72 23.77 12.45
N PRO A 114 11.97 24.60 13.17
CA PRO A 114 12.28 24.90 14.55
C PRO A 114 12.12 23.68 15.45
N GLU A 115 12.84 23.62 16.57
CA GLU A 115 12.93 22.43 17.42
C GLU A 115 11.57 21.89 17.88
N HIS A 116 10.65 22.78 18.26
CA HIS A 116 9.30 22.38 18.66
C HIS A 116 8.50 21.71 17.53
N GLU A 117 8.72 22.18 16.30
CA GLU A 117 8.09 21.61 15.11
C GLU A 117 8.72 20.26 14.75
N VAL A 118 10.05 20.14 14.83
CA VAL A 118 10.75 18.84 14.67
C VAL A 118 10.19 17.82 15.65
N LYS A 119 10.06 18.17 16.93
CA LYS A 119 9.50 17.26 17.94
C LYS A 119 8.08 16.82 17.57
N ARG A 120 7.24 17.75 17.14
CA ARG A 120 5.85 17.47 16.74
C ARG A 120 5.78 16.50 15.57
N VAL A 121 6.51 16.78 14.46
CA VAL A 121 6.45 15.95 13.25
C VAL A 121 7.07 14.58 13.46
N VAL A 122 8.14 14.46 14.28
CA VAL A 122 8.75 13.18 14.65
C VAL A 122 7.76 12.31 15.43
N THR A 123 7.12 12.87 16.45
CA THR A 123 6.12 12.13 17.25
C THR A 123 4.95 11.66 16.37
N GLN A 124 4.47 12.53 15.46
CA GLN A 124 3.41 12.15 14.53
C GLN A 124 3.85 11.05 13.56
N ALA A 125 5.04 11.17 12.97
CA ALA A 125 5.55 10.17 12.03
C ALA A 125 5.75 8.80 12.71
N LEU A 126 6.31 8.76 13.92
CA LEU A 126 6.47 7.52 14.69
C LEU A 126 5.13 6.88 15.05
N ARG A 127 4.14 7.69 15.40
CA ARG A 127 2.77 7.21 15.65
C ARG A 127 2.15 6.60 14.38
N HIS A 128 2.28 7.25 13.23
CA HIS A 128 1.76 6.74 11.95
C HIS A 128 2.32 5.35 11.60
N VAL A 129 3.62 5.15 11.82
CA VAL A 129 4.26 3.86 11.51
C VAL A 129 4.19 2.84 12.65
N GLY A 130 3.49 3.15 13.75
CA GLY A 130 3.34 2.24 14.88
C GLY A 130 4.61 2.03 15.71
N LEU A 131 5.44 3.06 15.86
CA LEU A 131 6.67 3.03 16.64
C LEU A 131 6.67 4.06 17.77
N GLU A 132 5.50 4.40 18.30
CA GLU A 132 5.40 5.24 19.51
C GLU A 132 6.14 4.61 20.70
N GLY A 133 6.96 5.37 21.39
CA GLY A 133 7.82 4.86 22.50
C GLY A 133 9.18 4.30 22.07
N PHE A 134 9.51 4.31 20.76
CA PHE A 134 10.79 3.84 20.23
C PHE A 134 11.83 4.96 20.09
N GLU A 135 11.52 6.19 20.44
CA GLU A 135 12.30 7.39 20.18
C GLU A 135 13.76 7.28 20.60
N HIS A 136 14.00 6.64 21.76
CA HIS A 136 15.34 6.51 22.36
C HIS A 136 16.03 5.18 22.02
N ARG A 137 15.36 4.28 21.30
CA ARG A 137 15.96 2.99 20.93
C ARG A 137 17.03 3.17 19.89
N PRO A 138 18.19 2.47 20.02
CA PRO A 138 19.18 2.40 18.97
C PRO A 138 18.67 1.57 17.78
N PRO A 139 18.85 2.03 16.52
CA PRO A 139 18.35 1.31 15.35
C PRO A 139 18.86 -0.13 15.19
N HIS A 140 20.06 -0.43 15.69
CA HIS A 140 20.63 -1.78 15.60
C HIS A 140 19.90 -2.83 16.46
N GLN A 141 19.05 -2.42 17.39
CA GLN A 141 18.22 -3.29 18.22
C GLN A 141 16.85 -3.58 17.59
N LEU A 142 16.55 -2.97 16.44
CA LEU A 142 15.27 -3.11 15.75
C LEU A 142 15.27 -4.32 14.82
N SER A 143 14.11 -4.96 14.69
CA SER A 143 13.83 -5.96 13.64
C SER A 143 13.87 -5.32 12.24
N GLY A 144 13.94 -6.15 11.19
CA GLY A 144 13.92 -5.66 9.81
C GLY A 144 12.66 -4.85 9.48
N GLY A 145 11.50 -5.27 9.96
CA GLY A 145 10.23 -4.56 9.78
C GLY A 145 10.19 -3.23 10.53
N GLU A 146 10.68 -3.20 11.79
CA GLU A 146 10.79 -1.95 12.55
C GLU A 146 11.75 -0.96 11.89
N LYS A 147 12.91 -1.41 11.42
CA LYS A 147 13.84 -0.57 10.64
C LYS A 147 13.19 0.01 9.38
N LYS A 148 12.42 -0.80 8.65
CA LYS A 148 11.70 -0.32 7.47
C LYS A 148 10.70 0.77 7.86
N ARG A 149 9.96 0.59 8.96
CA ARG A 149 9.04 1.60 9.49
C ARG A 149 9.76 2.87 9.94
N VAL A 150 10.93 2.78 10.57
CA VAL A 150 11.77 3.96 10.90
C VAL A 150 12.17 4.71 9.63
N ALA A 151 12.62 4.01 8.58
CA ALA A 151 12.98 4.63 7.31
C ALA A 151 11.78 5.36 6.65
N ILE A 152 10.59 4.77 6.71
CA ILE A 152 9.35 5.41 6.25
C ILE A 152 9.02 6.63 7.13
N ALA A 153 9.11 6.53 8.46
CA ALA A 153 8.86 7.63 9.38
C ALA A 153 9.77 8.83 9.12
N GLY A 154 11.07 8.59 8.85
CA GLY A 154 12.03 9.64 8.51
C GLY A 154 11.65 10.43 7.25
N VAL A 155 10.99 9.77 6.31
CA VAL A 155 10.45 10.43 5.12
C VAL A 155 9.13 11.14 5.43
N LEU A 156 8.23 10.50 6.15
CA LEU A 156 6.91 11.06 6.53
C LEU A 156 7.03 12.32 7.38
N ALA A 157 8.06 12.44 8.21
CA ALA A 157 8.29 13.61 9.04
C ALA A 157 8.48 14.90 8.24
N MET A 158 8.79 14.81 6.94
CA MET A 158 8.88 15.96 6.02
C MET A 158 7.55 16.28 5.32
N ASP A 159 6.51 15.48 5.55
CA ASP A 159 5.17 15.57 4.95
C ASP A 159 5.18 15.63 3.40
N PRO A 160 5.74 14.63 2.70
CA PRO A 160 5.81 14.64 1.25
C PRO A 160 4.45 14.39 0.58
N ASP A 161 4.26 14.92 -0.64
CA ASP A 161 3.10 14.62 -1.50
C ASP A 161 3.19 13.23 -2.15
N VAL A 162 4.42 12.80 -2.43
CA VAL A 162 4.75 11.54 -3.11
C VAL A 162 5.69 10.72 -2.25
N LEU A 163 5.36 9.47 -2.04
CA LEU A 163 6.23 8.47 -1.42
C LEU A 163 6.72 7.49 -2.50
N VAL A 164 8.02 7.44 -2.66
CA VAL A 164 8.72 6.52 -3.56
C VAL A 164 9.43 5.47 -2.72
N LEU A 165 9.06 4.19 -2.90
CA LEU A 165 9.67 3.11 -2.11
C LEU A 165 10.27 2.05 -3.04
N ASP A 166 11.54 1.80 -2.86
CA ASP A 166 12.24 0.76 -3.61
C ASP A 166 12.15 -0.58 -2.87
N GLU A 167 11.43 -1.56 -3.44
CA GLU A 167 11.20 -2.90 -2.88
C GLU A 167 10.79 -2.85 -1.38
N PRO A 168 9.66 -2.20 -1.01
CA PRO A 168 9.31 -1.94 0.39
C PRO A 168 9.15 -3.20 1.25
N THR A 169 8.80 -4.33 0.65
CA THR A 169 8.56 -5.61 1.35
C THR A 169 9.74 -6.58 1.28
N SER A 170 10.82 -6.20 0.61
CA SER A 170 12.00 -7.05 0.48
C SER A 170 12.64 -7.35 1.85
N GLY A 171 12.92 -8.64 2.09
CA GLY A 171 13.55 -9.11 3.33
C GLY A 171 12.63 -9.17 4.55
N LEU A 172 11.34 -8.98 4.37
CA LEU A 172 10.34 -9.16 5.40
C LEU A 172 9.66 -10.53 5.28
N ASP A 173 9.16 -11.02 6.40
CA ASP A 173 8.24 -12.16 6.42
C ASP A 173 6.86 -11.76 5.82
N PRO A 174 5.96 -12.71 5.57
CA PRO A 174 4.65 -12.41 5.00
C PRO A 174 3.87 -11.39 5.82
N SER A 175 3.84 -11.52 7.15
CA SER A 175 3.11 -10.61 8.04
C SER A 175 3.68 -9.19 7.99
N GLY A 176 5.02 -9.04 8.08
CA GLY A 176 5.68 -7.74 7.96
C GLY A 176 5.48 -7.08 6.59
N SER A 177 5.40 -7.91 5.52
CA SER A 177 5.10 -7.43 4.17
C SER A 177 3.68 -6.87 4.08
N GLU A 178 2.70 -7.59 4.65
CA GLU A 178 1.31 -7.16 4.73
C GLU A 178 1.16 -5.87 5.53
N ASP A 179 1.85 -5.77 6.68
CA ASP A 179 1.82 -4.56 7.52
C ASP A 179 2.36 -3.32 6.81
N ILE A 180 3.44 -3.47 6.03
CA ILE A 180 3.99 -2.36 5.24
C ILE A 180 3.01 -1.96 4.12
N MET A 181 2.41 -2.93 3.41
CA MET A 181 1.46 -2.62 2.34
C MET A 181 0.20 -1.94 2.88
N GLU A 182 -0.27 -2.34 4.07
CA GLU A 182 -1.40 -1.70 4.74
C GLU A 182 -1.08 -0.28 5.18
N LEU A 183 0.11 -0.04 5.76
CA LEU A 183 0.59 1.31 6.09
C LEU A 183 0.60 2.20 4.84
N LEU A 184 1.11 1.70 3.71
CA LEU A 184 1.12 2.46 2.45
C LEU A 184 -0.28 2.75 1.94
N ASP A 185 -1.22 1.86 2.18
CA ASP A 185 -2.61 2.04 1.82
C ASP A 185 -3.31 3.09 2.69
N GLU A 186 -3.04 3.12 4.01
CA GLU A 186 -3.46 4.20 4.91
C GLU A 186 -2.96 5.56 4.43
N LEU A 187 -1.67 5.67 4.14
CA LEU A 187 -1.04 6.91 3.65
C LEU A 187 -1.64 7.38 2.32
N ASN A 188 -2.00 6.45 1.44
CA ASN A 188 -2.69 6.80 0.20
C ASN A 188 -4.10 7.33 0.47
N HIS A 189 -4.85 6.74 1.41
CA HIS A 189 -6.17 7.25 1.82
C HIS A 189 -6.10 8.65 2.45
N GLU A 190 -4.99 8.97 3.13
CA GLU A 190 -4.69 10.32 3.60
C GLU A 190 -4.32 11.30 2.48
N GLY A 191 -4.25 10.81 1.25
CA GLY A 191 -4.06 11.61 0.05
C GLY A 191 -2.66 11.62 -0.52
N LYS A 192 -1.74 10.79 -0.01
CA LYS A 192 -0.40 10.66 -0.58
C LYS A 192 -0.43 9.87 -1.90
N THR A 193 0.46 10.21 -2.81
CA THR A 193 0.74 9.42 -4.01
C THR A 193 1.80 8.38 -3.67
N ILE A 194 1.56 7.11 -3.99
CA ILE A 194 2.47 6.03 -3.62
C ILE A 194 3.04 5.37 -4.87
N ILE A 195 4.36 5.32 -4.95
CA ILE A 195 5.10 4.68 -6.04
C ILE A 195 6.00 3.61 -5.43
N ILE A 196 5.78 2.36 -5.81
CA ILE A 196 6.65 1.26 -5.36
C ILE A 196 7.37 0.60 -6.54
N SER A 197 8.56 0.07 -6.30
CA SER A 197 9.10 -0.98 -7.14
C SER A 197 8.87 -2.33 -6.48
N THR A 198 8.62 -3.36 -7.26
CA THR A 198 8.58 -4.73 -6.77
C THR A 198 8.77 -5.74 -7.88
N HIS A 199 9.19 -6.94 -7.52
CA HIS A 199 9.12 -8.13 -8.36
C HIS A 199 8.02 -9.09 -7.89
N ASN A 200 7.35 -8.79 -6.77
CA ASN A 200 6.27 -9.59 -6.22
C ASN A 200 4.92 -9.16 -6.82
N VAL A 201 4.47 -9.89 -7.85
CA VAL A 201 3.22 -9.62 -8.55
C VAL A 201 1.98 -9.92 -7.69
N GLU A 202 2.07 -10.88 -6.77
CA GLU A 202 0.97 -11.26 -5.88
C GLU A 202 0.57 -10.13 -4.92
N LEU A 203 1.55 -9.36 -4.46
CA LEU A 203 1.30 -8.17 -3.63
C LEU A 203 0.86 -6.97 -4.46
N ALA A 204 1.46 -6.79 -5.66
CA ALA A 204 1.17 -5.62 -6.49
C ALA A 204 -0.23 -5.69 -7.12
N TYR A 205 -0.61 -6.85 -7.67
CA TYR A 205 -1.82 -7.01 -8.47
C TYR A 205 -3.11 -6.57 -7.78
N PRO A 206 -3.40 -6.99 -6.52
CA PRO A 206 -4.62 -6.56 -5.82
C PRO A 206 -4.53 -5.15 -5.24
N TRP A 207 -3.34 -4.56 -5.18
CA TRP A 207 -3.11 -3.35 -4.38
C TRP A 207 -3.02 -2.06 -5.21
N VAL A 208 -2.45 -2.10 -6.43
CA VAL A 208 -2.19 -0.90 -7.23
C VAL A 208 -3.40 -0.48 -8.06
N ASP A 209 -3.49 0.83 -8.34
CA ASP A 209 -4.42 1.36 -9.33
C ASP A 209 -3.88 1.16 -10.75
N ARG A 210 -2.54 1.17 -10.89
CA ARG A 210 -1.84 0.99 -12.16
C ARG A 210 -0.47 0.34 -11.97
N ALA A 211 -0.08 -0.51 -12.91
CA ALA A 211 1.24 -1.13 -12.95
C ALA A 211 1.97 -0.77 -14.25
N ILE A 212 3.28 -0.61 -14.15
CA ILE A 212 4.20 -0.44 -15.27
C ILE A 212 5.14 -1.66 -15.28
N LEU A 213 5.00 -2.50 -16.28
CA LEU A 213 5.86 -3.66 -16.49
C LEU A 213 7.12 -3.26 -17.22
N MET A 214 8.28 -3.43 -16.58
CA MET A 214 9.58 -3.01 -17.09
C MET A 214 10.48 -4.19 -17.40
N LEU A 215 11.22 -4.07 -18.51
CA LEU A 215 12.29 -5.01 -18.89
C LEU A 215 13.40 -4.24 -19.62
N GLU A 216 14.66 -4.47 -19.22
CA GLU A 216 15.85 -3.91 -19.89
C GLU A 216 15.76 -2.40 -20.17
N GLY A 217 15.31 -1.64 -19.18
CA GLY A 217 15.19 -0.19 -19.26
C GLY A 217 14.03 0.32 -20.13
N LYS A 218 13.08 -0.55 -20.51
CA LYS A 218 11.91 -0.20 -21.33
C LYS A 218 10.62 -0.56 -20.61
N ILE A 219 9.54 0.13 -20.95
CA ILE A 219 8.19 -0.27 -20.58
C ILE A 219 7.69 -1.30 -21.60
N LEU A 220 7.30 -2.48 -21.12
CA LEU A 220 6.66 -3.51 -21.94
C LEU A 220 5.15 -3.30 -22.04
N GLU A 221 4.54 -2.99 -20.91
CA GLU A 221 3.09 -2.73 -20.82
C GLU A 221 2.83 -1.77 -19.65
N GLU A 222 1.76 -0.99 -19.76
CA GLU A 222 1.31 -0.05 -18.74
C GLU A 222 -0.21 -0.01 -18.71
N GLY A 223 -0.80 0.04 -17.53
CA GLY A 223 -2.25 0.18 -17.37
C GLY A 223 -2.74 -0.31 -16.02
N ILE A 224 -4.06 -0.46 -15.92
CA ILE A 224 -4.68 -1.13 -14.79
C ILE A 224 -4.09 -2.54 -14.63
N PRO A 225 -4.10 -3.14 -13.43
CA PRO A 225 -3.43 -4.42 -13.18
C PRO A 225 -3.82 -5.52 -14.18
N GLU A 226 -5.10 -5.63 -14.52
CA GLU A 226 -5.62 -6.64 -15.45
C GLU A 226 -5.07 -6.47 -16.88
N LYS A 227 -4.68 -5.25 -17.26
CA LYS A 227 -4.03 -4.98 -18.54
C LYS A 227 -2.53 -5.24 -18.44
N ALA A 228 -1.86 -4.68 -17.43
CA ALA A 228 -0.42 -4.79 -17.25
C ALA A 228 0.04 -6.26 -17.12
N PHE A 229 -0.71 -7.09 -16.41
CA PHE A 229 -0.45 -8.52 -16.25
C PHE A 229 -1.27 -9.42 -17.17
N GLY A 230 -2.16 -8.85 -17.99
CA GLY A 230 -3.11 -9.60 -18.81
C GLY A 230 -2.50 -10.32 -20.02
N ASN A 231 -1.26 -10.00 -20.39
CA ASN A 231 -0.53 -10.69 -21.44
C ASN A 231 0.53 -11.65 -20.83
N PRO A 232 0.25 -12.97 -20.81
CA PRO A 232 1.17 -13.95 -20.23
C PRO A 232 2.55 -13.98 -20.89
N GLU A 233 2.65 -13.58 -22.16
CA GLU A 233 3.93 -13.53 -22.87
C GLU A 233 4.82 -12.40 -22.32
N TYR A 234 4.26 -11.20 -22.08
CA TYR A 234 5.02 -10.09 -21.50
C TYR A 234 5.46 -10.39 -20.08
N VAL A 235 4.58 -11.00 -19.26
CA VAL A 235 4.90 -11.40 -17.89
C VAL A 235 6.03 -12.42 -17.87
N ARG A 236 6.00 -13.45 -18.75
CA ARG A 236 7.08 -14.43 -18.89
C ARG A 236 8.38 -13.81 -19.41
N ARG A 237 8.33 -12.92 -20.40
CA ARG A 237 9.51 -12.18 -20.88
C ARG A 237 10.15 -11.35 -19.79
N ALA A 238 9.35 -10.80 -18.89
CA ALA A 238 9.82 -10.10 -17.71
C ALA A 238 10.29 -11.04 -16.58
N HIS A 239 10.42 -12.35 -16.82
CA HIS A 239 10.79 -13.36 -15.82
C HIS A 239 9.93 -13.31 -14.55
N LEU A 240 8.64 -13.02 -14.71
CA LEU A 240 7.64 -12.99 -13.64
C LEU A 240 6.62 -14.12 -13.83
N SER A 241 5.96 -14.52 -12.75
CA SER A 241 4.76 -15.35 -12.78
C SER A 241 3.51 -14.49 -12.89
N LEU A 242 2.44 -15.05 -13.45
CA LEU A 242 1.13 -14.41 -13.37
C LEU A 242 0.64 -14.39 -11.91
N PRO A 243 -0.12 -13.37 -11.50
CA PRO A 243 -0.86 -13.43 -10.24
C PRO A 243 -1.77 -14.68 -10.23
N THR A 244 -1.77 -15.42 -9.12
CA THR A 244 -2.43 -16.75 -9.03
C THR A 244 -3.92 -16.71 -9.39
N LEU A 245 -4.65 -15.71 -8.90
CA LEU A 245 -6.08 -15.56 -9.21
C LEU A 245 -6.33 -15.21 -10.67
N LEU A 246 -5.47 -14.39 -11.27
CA LEU A 246 -5.54 -14.06 -12.69
C LEU A 246 -5.23 -15.29 -13.56
N GLU A 247 -4.22 -16.08 -13.19
CA GLU A 247 -3.87 -17.33 -13.88
C GLU A 247 -5.03 -18.33 -13.81
N LEU A 248 -5.63 -18.53 -12.62
CA LEU A 248 -6.80 -19.39 -12.45
C LEU A 248 -7.96 -18.93 -13.32
N HIS A 249 -8.25 -17.62 -13.35
CA HIS A 249 -9.30 -17.06 -14.20
C HIS A 249 -9.05 -17.35 -15.68
N ILE A 250 -7.82 -17.12 -16.16
CA ILE A 250 -7.42 -17.39 -17.55
C ILE A 250 -7.55 -18.89 -17.89
N GLU A 251 -7.11 -19.78 -16.98
CA GLU A 251 -7.18 -21.23 -17.19
C GLU A 251 -8.62 -21.76 -17.22
N LEU A 252 -9.51 -21.20 -16.41
CA LEU A 252 -10.94 -21.53 -16.46
C LEU A 252 -11.56 -21.10 -17.80
N GLN A 253 -11.23 -19.88 -18.27
CA GLN A 253 -11.71 -19.40 -19.57
C GLN A 253 -11.23 -20.30 -20.73
N LYS A 254 -9.95 -20.73 -20.73
CA LYS A 254 -9.42 -21.66 -21.75
C LYS A 254 -10.15 -23.00 -21.76
N ARG A 255 -10.70 -23.44 -20.63
CA ARG A 255 -11.48 -24.69 -20.52
C ARG A 255 -12.96 -24.51 -20.85
N GLY A 256 -13.35 -23.35 -21.37
CA GLY A 256 -14.70 -23.08 -21.85
C GLY A 256 -15.66 -22.57 -20.78
N PHE A 257 -15.19 -22.23 -19.59
CA PHE A 257 -16.04 -21.53 -18.60
C PHE A 257 -16.24 -20.09 -19.02
N HIS A 258 -17.50 -19.68 -19.19
CA HIS A 258 -17.86 -18.30 -19.56
C HIS A 258 -17.92 -17.41 -18.30
N LEU A 259 -16.74 -17.02 -17.80
CA LEU A 259 -16.62 -16.14 -16.65
C LEU A 259 -17.04 -14.71 -17.04
N GLN A 260 -18.09 -14.21 -16.39
CA GLN A 260 -18.59 -12.86 -16.61
C GLN A 260 -18.02 -11.91 -15.55
N GLY A 261 -17.87 -10.62 -15.88
CA GLY A 261 -17.43 -9.58 -14.96
C GLY A 261 -15.96 -9.20 -15.09
N LYS A 262 -15.43 -8.52 -14.05
CA LYS A 262 -14.04 -8.09 -13.97
C LYS A 262 -13.12 -9.27 -13.67
N LYS A 263 -11.85 -9.17 -14.07
CA LYS A 263 -10.85 -10.14 -13.64
C LYS A 263 -10.63 -10.02 -12.13
N PRO A 264 -10.54 -11.15 -11.41
CA PRO A 264 -10.49 -11.15 -9.95
C PRO A 264 -9.15 -10.63 -9.44
N HIS A 265 -9.20 -9.71 -8.46
CA HIS A 265 -8.03 -9.23 -7.72
C HIS A 265 -7.90 -9.94 -6.37
N THR A 266 -9.02 -10.34 -5.79
CA THR A 266 -9.11 -10.96 -4.48
C THR A 266 -9.84 -12.32 -4.56
N VAL A 267 -9.72 -13.10 -3.49
CA VAL A 267 -10.47 -14.36 -3.37
C VAL A 267 -11.98 -14.10 -3.43
N LEU A 268 -12.45 -13.00 -2.84
CA LEU A 268 -13.86 -12.61 -2.89
C LEU A 268 -14.33 -12.36 -4.33
N ASP A 269 -13.53 -11.62 -5.13
CA ASP A 269 -13.87 -11.37 -6.54
C ASP A 269 -13.91 -12.69 -7.34
N MET A 270 -12.99 -13.63 -7.03
CA MET A 270 -12.96 -14.92 -7.68
C MET A 270 -14.19 -15.79 -7.29
N MET A 271 -14.60 -15.76 -6.03
CA MET A 271 -15.80 -16.43 -5.58
C MET A 271 -17.04 -15.89 -6.29
N GLN A 272 -17.20 -14.56 -6.38
CA GLN A 272 -18.28 -13.94 -7.16
C GLN A 272 -18.28 -14.41 -8.61
N THR A 273 -17.09 -14.45 -9.24
CA THR A 273 -16.96 -14.91 -10.62
C THR A 273 -17.41 -16.36 -10.79
N ILE A 274 -17.04 -17.25 -9.87
CA ILE A 274 -17.43 -18.66 -9.88
C ILE A 274 -18.94 -18.80 -9.63
N GLU A 275 -19.50 -18.05 -8.70
CA GLU A 275 -20.93 -18.08 -8.38
C GLU A 275 -21.84 -17.71 -9.55
N THR A 276 -21.34 -16.88 -10.48
CA THR A 276 -22.10 -16.58 -11.73
C THR A 276 -22.24 -17.77 -12.66
N LEU A 277 -21.43 -18.83 -12.49
CA LEU A 277 -21.49 -20.06 -13.29
C LEU A 277 -22.58 -21.03 -12.82
N PHE A 278 -23.00 -20.90 -11.56
CA PHE A 278 -24.01 -21.77 -10.96
C PHE A 278 -25.29 -20.98 -10.79
N GLU A 279 -26.43 -21.59 -11.11
CA GLU A 279 -27.73 -21.04 -10.70
C GLU A 279 -27.68 -20.88 -9.18
N LYS A 280 -27.91 -19.65 -8.69
CA LYS A 280 -27.72 -19.27 -7.29
C LYS A 280 -28.46 -20.22 -6.34
N THR A 281 -27.78 -21.20 -5.81
CA THR A 281 -28.23 -21.99 -4.67
C THR A 281 -27.62 -21.43 -3.40
N TYR A 282 -27.95 -20.19 -3.08
CA TYR A 282 -27.57 -19.68 -1.75
C TYR A 282 -28.41 -20.41 -0.71
N SER A 283 -27.76 -20.88 0.33
CA SER A 283 -28.44 -21.35 1.54
C SER A 283 -29.37 -20.22 2.00
N SER A 284 -30.55 -20.58 2.47
CA SER A 284 -31.60 -19.66 2.95
C SER A 284 -31.21 -18.87 4.22
N ALA A 285 -29.97 -18.89 4.61
CA ALA A 285 -29.46 -18.12 5.74
C ALA A 285 -29.32 -16.63 5.34
N SER A 286 -29.89 -15.74 6.14
CA SER A 286 -29.62 -14.30 6.00
C SER A 286 -28.14 -14.02 6.24
N PRO A 287 -27.53 -13.12 5.45
CA PRO A 287 -26.13 -12.72 5.66
C PRO A 287 -25.89 -12.21 7.08
N GLY A 288 -24.72 -12.52 7.63
CA GLY A 288 -24.27 -11.97 8.89
C GLY A 288 -23.98 -10.47 8.80
N ALA A 289 -23.81 -9.82 9.93
CA ALA A 289 -23.51 -8.41 10.05
C ALA A 289 -22.02 -8.16 10.28
N ILE A 290 -21.50 -7.03 9.77
CA ILE A 290 -20.17 -6.53 10.04
C ILE A 290 -20.30 -5.36 11.02
N THR A 291 -19.68 -5.45 12.19
CA THR A 291 -19.65 -4.38 13.17
C THR A 291 -18.27 -3.67 13.11
N MET A 292 -18.26 -2.35 13.08
CA MET A 292 -17.02 -1.57 13.12
C MET A 292 -16.77 -1.02 14.52
N TYR A 293 -15.59 -1.27 15.06
CA TYR A 293 -15.05 -0.68 16.27
C TYR A 293 -13.96 0.33 15.90
N ASN A 294 -14.25 1.62 16.11
CA ASN A 294 -13.31 2.68 15.81
C ASN A 294 -12.41 2.95 17.02
N VAL A 295 -11.11 2.62 16.90
CA VAL A 295 -10.14 2.74 17.99
C VAL A 295 -9.81 4.18 18.39
N ASP A 296 -10.14 5.15 17.53
CA ASP A 296 -9.94 6.58 17.80
C ASP A 296 -11.06 7.18 18.64
N ARG A 297 -12.24 6.55 18.63
CA ARG A 297 -13.46 7.06 19.28
C ARG A 297 -13.92 6.23 20.47
N HIS A 298 -13.46 4.98 20.59
CA HIS A 298 -13.94 4.04 21.60
C HIS A 298 -12.85 3.68 22.60
N SER A 299 -13.24 3.55 23.87
CA SER A 299 -12.33 3.10 24.92
C SER A 299 -12.19 1.57 24.98
N PRO A 300 -11.12 1.02 25.60
CA PRO A 300 -10.96 -0.42 25.79
C PRO A 300 -12.13 -1.09 26.50
N GLU A 301 -12.73 -0.38 27.47
CA GLU A 301 -13.86 -0.88 28.25
C GLU A 301 -15.09 -1.11 27.37
N SER A 302 -15.30 -0.25 26.35
CA SER A 302 -16.41 -0.42 25.41
C SER A 302 -16.26 -1.66 24.55
N PHE A 303 -15.04 -1.99 24.11
CA PHE A 303 -14.76 -3.26 23.43
C PHE A 303 -15.02 -4.45 24.31
N SER A 304 -14.48 -4.47 25.53
CA SER A 304 -14.64 -5.57 26.48
C SER A 304 -16.11 -5.84 26.82
N SER A 305 -16.91 -4.79 27.00
CA SER A 305 -18.35 -4.89 27.25
C SER A 305 -19.09 -5.47 26.04
N TRP A 306 -18.74 -5.04 24.84
CA TRP A 306 -19.35 -5.56 23.60
C TRP A 306 -18.98 -7.03 23.39
N HIS A 307 -17.68 -7.36 23.51
CA HIS A 307 -17.18 -8.72 23.27
C HIS A 307 -17.76 -9.75 24.25
N ALA A 308 -18.00 -9.38 25.50
CA ALA A 308 -18.65 -10.26 26.48
C ALA A 308 -20.06 -10.71 26.05
N GLY A 309 -20.79 -9.89 25.28
CA GLY A 309 -22.11 -10.23 24.74
C GLY A 309 -22.10 -10.91 23.36
N HIS A 310 -20.94 -11.02 22.70
CA HIS A 310 -20.82 -11.46 21.32
C HIS A 310 -19.72 -12.52 21.16
N SER A 311 -19.83 -13.61 21.92
CA SER A 311 -18.87 -14.73 21.81
C SER A 311 -18.94 -15.41 20.45
N GLY A 312 -17.77 -15.73 19.86
CA GLY A 312 -17.66 -16.43 18.59
C GLY A 312 -17.74 -15.53 17.32
N VAL A 313 -17.70 -14.21 17.50
CA VAL A 313 -17.57 -13.26 16.39
C VAL A 313 -16.11 -13.20 15.95
N SER A 314 -15.85 -13.35 14.64
CA SER A 314 -14.51 -13.19 14.09
C SER A 314 -14.07 -11.71 14.13
N ILE A 315 -12.85 -11.46 14.58
CA ILE A 315 -12.30 -10.11 14.78
C ILE A 315 -11.17 -9.88 13.79
N GLY A 316 -11.26 -8.79 13.03
CA GLY A 316 -10.18 -8.32 12.18
C GLY A 316 -9.74 -6.92 12.59
N ALA A 317 -8.47 -6.59 12.41
CA ALA A 317 -7.96 -5.24 12.60
C ALA A 317 -7.39 -4.69 11.30
N MET A 318 -7.81 -3.47 10.94
CA MET A 318 -7.40 -2.76 9.75
C MET A 318 -6.76 -1.43 10.13
N GLY A 319 -5.51 -1.27 9.73
CA GLY A 319 -4.71 -0.09 10.05
C GLY A 319 -3.72 -0.35 11.20
N THR A 320 -2.54 0.29 11.08
CA THR A 320 -1.42 0.13 12.01
C THR A 320 -1.83 0.36 13.47
N ARG A 321 -2.63 1.42 13.73
CA ARG A 321 -3.08 1.77 15.08
C ARG A 321 -4.12 0.80 15.64
N ALA A 322 -5.00 0.26 14.79
CA ALA A 322 -5.98 -0.74 15.21
C ALA A 322 -5.30 -2.05 15.61
N LYS A 323 -4.28 -2.49 14.86
CA LYS A 323 -3.47 -3.67 15.20
C LYS A 323 -2.69 -3.49 16.51
N GLN A 324 -2.04 -2.33 16.69
CA GLN A 324 -1.37 -2.00 17.94
C GLN A 324 -2.32 -1.99 19.14
N ARG A 325 -3.53 -1.45 18.94
CA ARG A 325 -4.57 -1.45 19.97
C ARG A 325 -4.93 -2.87 20.35
N ALA A 326 -5.15 -3.75 19.38
CA ALA A 326 -5.44 -5.16 19.62
C ALA A 326 -4.30 -5.86 20.35
N GLU A 327 -3.05 -5.61 19.97
CA GLU A 327 -1.87 -6.17 20.63
C GLU A 327 -1.75 -5.71 22.09
N ASN A 328 -1.88 -4.42 22.35
CA ASN A 328 -1.79 -3.84 23.69
C ASN A 328 -2.89 -4.34 24.63
N GLU A 329 -4.07 -4.61 24.10
CA GLU A 329 -5.23 -5.13 24.85
C GLU A 329 -5.34 -6.65 24.82
N HIS A 330 -4.34 -7.35 24.24
CA HIS A 330 -4.32 -8.82 24.10
C HIS A 330 -5.56 -9.39 23.40
N ILE A 331 -6.11 -8.65 22.42
CA ILE A 331 -7.24 -9.09 21.61
C ILE A 331 -6.71 -10.03 20.53
N HIS A 332 -7.27 -11.25 20.48
CA HIS A 332 -6.95 -12.19 19.39
C HIS A 332 -7.59 -11.71 18.09
N LEU A 333 -6.79 -11.60 17.03
CA LEU A 333 -7.25 -11.23 15.70
C LEU A 333 -7.31 -12.48 14.81
N ASP A 334 -8.46 -12.73 14.22
CA ASP A 334 -8.65 -13.75 13.18
C ASP A 334 -8.09 -13.28 11.83
N PHE A 335 -8.13 -11.97 11.60
CA PHE A 335 -7.71 -11.37 10.34
C PHE A 335 -6.85 -10.13 10.58
N THR A 336 -5.68 -10.09 9.95
CA THR A 336 -4.74 -8.96 9.97
C THR A 336 -4.50 -8.38 8.58
N TYR A 337 -4.99 -9.05 7.52
CA TYR A 337 -4.87 -8.62 6.12
C TYR A 337 -6.10 -9.03 5.32
N GLY A 338 -6.48 -8.18 4.32
CA GLY A 338 -7.69 -8.38 3.53
C GLY A 338 -8.96 -8.43 4.38
N VAL A 339 -8.95 -7.70 5.49
CA VAL A 339 -9.93 -7.79 6.58
C VAL A 339 -11.36 -7.60 6.07
N ILE A 340 -11.60 -6.60 5.23
CA ILE A 340 -12.94 -6.30 4.72
C ILE A 340 -13.48 -7.49 3.90
N ASP A 341 -12.68 -8.00 2.96
CA ASP A 341 -13.11 -9.11 2.09
C ASP A 341 -13.33 -10.40 2.88
N LYS A 342 -12.49 -10.68 3.90
CA LYS A 342 -12.68 -11.82 4.78
C LYS A 342 -13.94 -11.69 5.64
N CYS A 343 -14.26 -10.48 6.13
CA CYS A 343 -15.52 -10.23 6.84
C CYS A 343 -16.74 -10.35 5.92
N ILE A 344 -16.65 -9.92 4.66
CA ILE A 344 -17.69 -10.14 3.66
C ILE A 344 -17.89 -11.65 3.44
N LEU A 345 -16.83 -12.43 3.24
CA LEU A 345 -16.90 -13.88 3.09
C LEU A 345 -17.58 -14.57 4.30
N ARG A 346 -17.28 -14.12 5.53
CA ARG A 346 -17.95 -14.60 6.73
C ARG A 346 -19.44 -14.23 6.77
N ALA A 347 -19.75 -12.98 6.41
CA ALA A 347 -21.14 -12.54 6.34
C ALA A 347 -21.97 -13.37 5.35
N LEU A 348 -21.39 -13.78 4.22
CA LEU A 348 -22.05 -14.66 3.24
C LEU A 348 -22.36 -16.08 3.79
N LEU A 349 -21.60 -16.50 4.80
CA LEU A 349 -21.86 -17.76 5.54
C LEU A 349 -22.89 -17.58 6.67
N GLY A 350 -23.45 -16.38 6.86
CA GLY A 350 -24.34 -16.05 7.98
C GLY A 350 -23.61 -15.74 9.29
N GLU A 351 -22.29 -15.60 9.26
CA GLU A 351 -21.46 -15.34 10.44
C GLU A 351 -21.25 -13.83 10.64
N ASN A 352 -21.30 -13.38 11.89
CA ASN A 352 -21.01 -12.00 12.24
C ASN A 352 -19.50 -11.79 12.40
N SER A 353 -19.03 -10.57 12.09
CA SER A 353 -17.65 -10.18 12.28
C SER A 353 -17.51 -8.76 12.80
N LEU A 354 -16.35 -8.48 13.43
CA LEU A 354 -16.00 -7.15 13.91
C LEU A 354 -14.73 -6.68 13.20
N ILE A 355 -14.72 -5.45 12.73
CA ILE A 355 -13.54 -4.77 12.17
C ILE A 355 -13.12 -3.68 13.16
N MET A 356 -11.94 -3.85 13.77
CA MET A 356 -11.25 -2.77 14.46
C MET A 356 -10.60 -1.86 13.41
N THR A 357 -10.87 -0.56 13.46
CA THR A 357 -10.41 0.40 12.44
C THR A 357 -10.14 1.78 13.02
N THR A 358 -9.54 2.66 12.24
CA THR A 358 -9.28 4.06 12.57
C THR A 358 -10.26 4.98 11.83
N ASP A 359 -10.37 6.26 12.26
CA ASP A 359 -11.23 7.24 11.59
C ASP A 359 -10.94 7.33 10.08
N THR A 360 -9.67 7.27 9.68
CA THR A 360 -9.24 7.40 8.29
C THR A 360 -9.68 6.23 7.40
N MET A 361 -9.94 5.06 7.99
CA MET A 361 -10.22 3.84 7.25
C MET A 361 -11.71 3.41 7.27
N VAL A 362 -12.54 4.11 8.05
CA VAL A 362 -14.00 3.82 8.15
C VAL A 362 -14.68 3.88 6.78
N ASP A 363 -14.44 4.95 6.03
CA ASP A 363 -15.07 5.15 4.72
C ASP A 363 -14.71 4.04 3.73
N ARG A 364 -13.51 3.49 3.82
CA ARG A 364 -13.05 2.38 2.98
C ARG A 364 -13.85 1.11 3.22
N VAL A 365 -14.17 0.80 4.48
CA VAL A 365 -15.03 -0.36 4.81
C VAL A 365 -16.39 -0.20 4.14
N PHE A 366 -17.02 0.96 4.31
CA PHE A 366 -18.32 1.22 3.68
C PHE A 366 -18.24 1.17 2.15
N GLN A 367 -17.24 1.77 1.54
CA GLN A 367 -17.07 1.78 0.08
C GLN A 367 -16.92 0.35 -0.47
N ARG A 368 -16.08 -0.50 0.16
CA ARG A 368 -15.84 -1.87 -0.30
C ARG A 368 -17.05 -2.75 -0.12
N VAL A 369 -17.74 -2.68 1.05
CA VAL A 369 -18.96 -3.45 1.29
C VAL A 369 -20.07 -3.01 0.34
N ASN A 370 -20.30 -1.71 0.17
CA ASN A 370 -21.29 -1.19 -0.76
C ASN A 370 -21.00 -1.57 -2.22
N ALA A 371 -19.74 -1.56 -2.64
CA ALA A 371 -19.36 -2.04 -3.96
C ALA A 371 -19.77 -3.51 -4.15
N TYR A 372 -19.46 -4.36 -3.16
CA TYR A 372 -19.84 -5.76 -3.17
C TYR A 372 -21.38 -5.94 -3.22
N VAL A 373 -22.13 -5.24 -2.37
CA VAL A 373 -23.61 -5.28 -2.33
C VAL A 373 -24.21 -4.87 -3.67
N ASN A 374 -23.68 -3.81 -4.29
CA ASN A 374 -24.16 -3.35 -5.61
C ASN A 374 -23.86 -4.35 -6.73
N GLU A 375 -22.73 -5.04 -6.68
CA GLU A 375 -22.32 -6.01 -7.70
C GLU A 375 -23.04 -7.36 -7.52
N SER A 376 -23.19 -7.84 -6.27
CA SER A 376 -23.77 -9.16 -5.97
C SER A 376 -25.29 -9.14 -5.78
N GLY A 377 -25.84 -8.00 -5.39
CA GLY A 377 -27.24 -7.89 -4.96
C GLY A 377 -27.53 -8.49 -3.58
N ILE A 378 -26.52 -8.94 -2.84
CA ILE A 378 -26.69 -9.56 -1.50
C ILE A 378 -26.51 -8.45 -0.44
N PRO A 379 -27.55 -8.15 0.36
CA PRO A 379 -27.47 -7.09 1.37
C PRO A 379 -26.60 -7.56 2.56
N ILE A 380 -25.49 -6.85 2.83
CA ILE A 380 -24.69 -7.03 4.03
C ILE A 380 -24.82 -5.79 4.89
N THR A 381 -25.22 -5.98 6.14
CA THR A 381 -25.38 -4.88 7.10
C THR A 381 -24.04 -4.52 7.72
N VAL A 382 -23.69 -3.22 7.68
CA VAL A 382 -22.52 -2.67 8.37
C VAL A 382 -23.00 -1.73 9.46
N ASN A 383 -22.65 -2.05 10.71
CA ASN A 383 -23.01 -1.28 11.89
C ASN A 383 -21.79 -0.59 12.47
N MET A 384 -21.94 0.65 12.93
CA MET A 384 -20.95 1.24 13.86
C MET A 384 -21.28 0.75 15.25
N MET A 385 -20.26 0.38 16.04
CA MET A 385 -20.45 0.11 17.45
C MET A 385 -20.95 1.40 18.12
N GLU A 386 -22.05 1.33 18.84
CA GLU A 386 -22.58 2.49 19.57
C GLU A 386 -21.56 2.93 20.63
N GLY A 387 -21.07 4.15 20.50
CA GLY A 387 -20.10 4.73 21.44
C GLY A 387 -20.78 5.01 22.77
N GLY A 388 -20.20 4.49 23.86
CA GLY A 388 -20.35 5.18 25.11
C GLY A 388 -19.82 6.61 24.92
N SER A 389 -20.58 7.61 25.33
CA SER A 389 -20.19 9.03 25.27
C SER A 389 -18.80 9.24 25.88
N PRO A 390 -18.00 10.20 25.33
CA PRO A 390 -16.65 10.48 25.77
C PRO A 390 -16.57 10.80 27.26
#